data_030d4267143eca8263b57cae2beeae54
#
_entry.id   030d4267143eca8263b57cae2beeae54
#
_cell.length_a   1.000
_cell.length_b   1.000
_cell.length_c   1.000
_cell.angle_alpha   90.00
_cell.angle_beta   90.00
_cell.angle_gamma   90.00
#
_symmetry.space_group_name_H-M   'P 1'
#
loop_
_entity.id
_entity.type
_entity.pdbx_description
1 polymer ?
#
loop_
_entity_poly.entity_id
_entity_poly.type
_entity_poly.pdbx_seq_one_letter_code
_entity_poly.pdbx_strand_id
1 'polypeptide(L)'
;MKLFLKLTDNVIKQNLRQLVLFTFLYRLVAGIFYVKTVNGILRFSLHMAGYSYLTIGNLRAFLLHPFTIPFVTFILLLGMIFLLIETGAMVTAYHSSIYLRKISAVSIFLGGLSKAKNELCRKNGKLLLAALGNYILMNCYFLVRILTRMKPVNFVLYEILHAAGTRMALVVGCVLLTVFSVPAMMVFFACMLEQKNFRDGVRESREILKGKWPRAVLLLVVLNLFL
;
A
#
# COMPACT_ATOMS: atom_id res chain seq x y z
N MET A 1 -12.57 19.27 15.88
CA MET A 1 -12.67 17.97 16.55
C MET A 1 -14.08 17.36 16.49
N LYS A 2 -15.15 18.07 16.89
CA LYS A 2 -16.55 17.56 16.83
C LYS A 2 -16.99 17.14 15.42
N LEU A 3 -16.66 17.90 14.36
CA LEU A 3 -17.00 17.56 12.98
C LEU A 3 -16.31 16.27 12.51
N PHE A 4 -15.03 16.10 12.84
CA PHE A 4 -14.27 14.90 12.50
C PHE A 4 -14.87 13.66 13.18
N LEU A 5 -15.19 13.74 14.47
CA LEU A 5 -15.84 12.65 15.20
C LEU A 5 -17.21 12.29 14.58
N LYS A 6 -18.01 13.29 14.19
CA LYS A 6 -19.29 13.06 13.52
C LYS A 6 -19.12 12.39 12.15
N LEU A 7 -18.11 12.77 11.37
CA LEU A 7 -17.80 12.14 10.08
C LEU A 7 -17.33 10.69 10.27
N THR A 8 -16.49 10.44 11.25
CA THR A 8 -16.03 9.07 11.59
C THR A 8 -17.20 8.21 12.06
N ASP A 9 -18.09 8.73 12.89
CA ASP A 9 -19.31 8.05 13.35
C ASP A 9 -20.23 7.69 12.18
N ASN A 10 -20.39 8.58 11.21
CA ASN A 10 -21.14 8.32 9.99
C ASN A 10 -20.54 7.18 9.15
N VAL A 11 -19.22 7.13 9.01
CA VAL A 11 -18.53 6.02 8.31
C VAL A 11 -18.79 4.70 9.02
N ILE A 12 -18.65 4.69 10.35
CA ILE A 12 -18.86 3.49 11.18
C ILE A 12 -20.31 3.01 11.04
N LYS A 13 -21.29 3.89 11.21
CA LYS A 13 -22.70 3.53 11.18
C LYS A 13 -23.22 3.12 9.80
N GLN A 14 -22.72 3.74 8.72
CA GLN A 14 -23.29 3.56 7.39
C GLN A 14 -22.63 2.42 6.60
N ASN A 15 -21.31 2.39 6.52
CA ASN A 15 -20.60 1.56 5.54
C ASN A 15 -19.46 0.71 6.13
N LEU A 16 -19.23 0.72 7.45
CA LEU A 16 -18.11 -0.02 8.05
C LEU A 16 -18.16 -1.51 7.69
N ARG A 17 -19.32 -2.15 7.84
CA ARG A 17 -19.50 -3.57 7.53
C ARG A 17 -19.13 -3.87 6.07
N GLN A 18 -19.60 -3.05 5.14
CA GLN A 18 -19.32 -3.22 3.71
C GLN A 18 -17.85 -2.95 3.37
N LEU A 19 -17.26 -1.96 4.02
CA LEU A 19 -15.84 -1.64 3.87
C LEU A 19 -14.95 -2.77 4.39
N VAL A 20 -15.26 -3.31 5.57
CA VAL A 20 -14.54 -4.46 6.15
C VAL A 20 -14.67 -5.69 5.26
N LEU A 21 -15.89 -6.00 4.80
CA LEU A 21 -16.15 -7.12 3.88
C LEU A 21 -15.35 -6.95 2.58
N PHE A 22 -15.40 -5.76 1.97
CA PHE A 22 -14.63 -5.44 0.78
C PHE A 22 -13.13 -5.64 1.03
N THR A 23 -12.59 -5.02 2.09
CA THR A 23 -11.15 -5.07 2.39
C THR A 23 -10.67 -6.51 2.60
N PHE A 24 -11.44 -7.32 3.35
CA PHE A 24 -11.13 -8.72 3.58
C PHE A 24 -11.13 -9.54 2.29
N LEU A 25 -12.21 -9.48 1.52
CA LEU A 25 -12.33 -10.23 0.26
C LEU A 25 -11.30 -9.77 -0.77
N TYR A 26 -11.11 -8.46 -0.90
CA TYR A 26 -10.15 -7.89 -1.83
C TYR A 26 -8.72 -8.34 -1.51
N ARG A 27 -8.30 -8.22 -0.25
CA ARG A 27 -6.95 -8.63 0.18
C ARG A 27 -6.75 -10.14 0.05
N LEU A 28 -7.77 -10.94 0.29
CA LEU A 28 -7.70 -12.38 0.12
C LEU A 28 -7.49 -12.73 -1.36
N VAL A 29 -8.33 -12.22 -2.25
CA VAL A 29 -8.26 -12.52 -3.70
C VAL A 29 -6.99 -11.91 -4.32
N ALA A 30 -6.74 -10.62 -4.08
CA ALA A 30 -5.58 -9.92 -4.60
C ALA A 30 -4.27 -10.52 -4.04
N GLY A 31 -4.24 -10.89 -2.76
CA GLY A 31 -3.08 -11.51 -2.12
C GLY A 31 -2.76 -12.88 -2.72
N ILE A 32 -3.76 -13.75 -2.92
CA ILE A 32 -3.56 -15.07 -3.56
C ILE A 32 -3.04 -14.89 -4.99
N PHE A 33 -3.68 -14.01 -5.77
CA PHE A 33 -3.28 -13.75 -7.15
C PHE A 33 -1.86 -13.18 -7.21
N TYR A 34 -1.58 -12.16 -6.42
CA TYR A 34 -0.27 -11.49 -6.38
C TYR A 34 0.84 -12.45 -5.97
N VAL A 35 0.66 -13.22 -4.88
CA VAL A 35 1.68 -14.16 -4.40
C VAL A 35 1.96 -15.24 -5.45
N LYS A 36 0.94 -15.81 -6.11
CA LYS A 36 1.13 -16.80 -7.19
C LYS A 36 1.89 -16.19 -8.36
N THR A 37 1.49 -15.01 -8.82
CA THR A 37 2.11 -14.31 -9.95
C THR A 37 3.57 -13.96 -9.64
N VAL A 38 3.83 -13.38 -8.47
CA VAL A 38 5.18 -13.00 -8.05
C VAL A 38 6.09 -14.22 -7.91
N ASN A 39 5.61 -15.30 -7.29
CA ASN A 39 6.38 -16.55 -7.19
C ASN A 39 6.73 -17.12 -8.57
N GLY A 40 5.80 -17.10 -9.53
CA GLY A 40 6.05 -17.55 -10.89
C GLY A 40 7.10 -16.70 -11.60
N ILE A 41 6.92 -15.38 -11.57
CA ILE A 41 7.83 -14.42 -12.22
C ILE A 41 9.23 -14.45 -11.58
N LEU A 42 9.32 -14.49 -10.25
CA LEU A 42 10.61 -14.54 -9.56
C LEU A 42 11.36 -15.84 -9.86
N ARG A 43 10.67 -17.00 -9.89
CA ARG A 43 11.30 -18.26 -10.27
C ARG A 43 11.81 -18.22 -11.70
N PHE A 44 11.01 -17.69 -12.62
CA PHE A 44 11.41 -17.55 -14.02
C PHE A 44 12.62 -16.61 -14.16
N SER A 45 12.58 -15.47 -13.46
CA SER A 45 13.68 -14.49 -13.44
C SER A 45 14.97 -15.07 -12.84
N LEU A 46 14.88 -15.87 -11.76
CA LEU A 46 16.02 -16.57 -11.16
C LEU A 46 16.64 -17.55 -12.15
N HIS A 47 15.83 -18.34 -12.82
CA HIS A 47 16.29 -19.30 -13.83
C HIS A 47 17.03 -18.59 -14.98
N MET A 48 16.43 -17.50 -15.50
CA MET A 48 17.03 -16.70 -16.58
C MET A 48 18.35 -16.01 -16.17
N ALA A 49 18.46 -15.64 -14.90
CA ALA A 49 19.69 -15.03 -14.35
C ALA A 49 20.73 -16.05 -13.87
N GLY A 50 20.47 -17.37 -14.02
CA GLY A 50 21.41 -18.43 -13.62
C GLY A 50 21.50 -18.68 -12.12
N TYR A 51 20.54 -18.22 -11.32
CA TYR A 51 20.52 -18.44 -9.87
C TYR A 51 19.54 -19.55 -9.51
N SER A 52 19.98 -20.47 -8.63
CA SER A 52 19.11 -21.53 -8.09
C SER A 52 18.26 -21.01 -6.92
N TYR A 53 18.77 -20.07 -6.13
CA TYR A 53 18.11 -19.48 -4.95
C TYR A 53 18.68 -18.09 -4.63
N LEU A 54 17.92 -17.32 -3.85
CA LEU A 54 18.32 -16.00 -3.38
C LEU A 54 18.88 -16.09 -1.97
N THR A 55 20.00 -15.39 -1.77
CA THR A 55 20.62 -15.10 -0.46
C THR A 55 20.85 -13.60 -0.36
N ILE A 56 21.17 -13.08 0.84
CA ILE A 56 21.60 -11.69 0.98
C ILE A 56 22.84 -11.41 0.11
N GLY A 57 23.76 -12.37 0.03
CA GLY A 57 25.02 -12.21 -0.73
C GLY A 57 24.81 -12.05 -2.24
N ASN A 58 23.84 -12.76 -2.83
CA ASN A 58 23.57 -12.69 -4.28
C ASN A 58 22.39 -11.76 -4.65
N LEU A 59 21.65 -11.23 -3.65
CA LEU A 59 20.47 -10.40 -3.87
C LEU A 59 20.79 -9.15 -4.71
N ARG A 60 21.88 -8.47 -4.40
CA ARG A 60 22.30 -7.27 -5.15
C ARG A 60 22.62 -7.60 -6.61
N ALA A 61 23.40 -8.63 -6.84
CA ALA A 61 23.76 -9.06 -8.20
C ALA A 61 22.52 -9.51 -8.98
N PHE A 62 21.59 -10.24 -8.36
CA PHE A 62 20.32 -10.64 -8.95
C PHE A 62 19.46 -9.44 -9.30
N LEU A 63 19.25 -8.47 -8.38
CA LEU A 63 18.41 -7.29 -8.64
C LEU A 63 18.95 -6.37 -9.74
N LEU A 64 20.28 -6.32 -9.89
CA LEU A 64 20.94 -5.52 -10.93
C LEU A 64 21.12 -6.28 -12.25
N HIS A 65 20.75 -7.56 -12.30
CA HIS A 65 20.89 -8.36 -13.51
C HIS A 65 19.94 -7.86 -14.62
N PRO A 66 20.42 -7.69 -15.88
CA PRO A 66 19.60 -7.12 -16.96
C PRO A 66 18.26 -7.81 -17.20
N PHE A 67 18.21 -9.15 -17.06
CA PHE A 67 16.97 -9.91 -17.20
C PHE A 67 16.04 -9.77 -15.98
N THR A 68 16.55 -9.45 -14.80
CA THR A 68 15.75 -9.34 -13.57
C THR A 68 15.04 -8.02 -13.46
N ILE A 69 15.67 -6.92 -13.89
CA ILE A 69 15.16 -5.56 -13.76
C ILE A 69 13.72 -5.42 -14.31
N PRO A 70 13.40 -5.83 -15.58
CA PRO A 70 12.04 -5.69 -16.10
C PRO A 70 11.01 -6.51 -15.33
N PHE A 71 11.36 -7.71 -14.85
CA PHE A 71 10.46 -8.55 -14.08
C PHE A 71 10.16 -7.98 -12.70
N VAL A 72 11.18 -7.51 -11.98
CA VAL A 72 11.01 -6.86 -10.68
C VAL A 72 10.21 -5.57 -10.83
N THR A 73 10.50 -4.76 -11.86
CA THR A 73 9.72 -3.55 -12.17
C THR A 73 8.26 -3.87 -12.43
N PHE A 74 7.97 -4.91 -13.21
CA PHE A 74 6.61 -5.36 -13.47
C PHE A 74 5.87 -5.79 -12.19
N ILE A 75 6.54 -6.57 -11.32
CA ILE A 75 6.00 -7.00 -10.03
C ILE A 75 5.65 -5.77 -9.16
N LEU A 76 6.55 -4.79 -9.07
CA LEU A 76 6.33 -3.58 -8.30
C LEU A 76 5.14 -2.76 -8.85
N LEU A 77 5.09 -2.56 -10.19
CA LEU A 77 3.99 -1.84 -10.83
C LEU A 77 2.65 -2.54 -10.62
N LEU A 78 2.62 -3.85 -10.75
CA LEU A 78 1.41 -4.64 -10.49
C LEU A 78 0.93 -4.46 -9.03
N GLY A 79 1.84 -4.56 -8.07
CA GLY A 79 1.54 -4.31 -6.66
C GLY A 79 1.00 -2.90 -6.42
N MET A 80 1.65 -1.88 -6.98
CA MET A 80 1.20 -0.49 -6.86
C MET A 80 -0.20 -0.26 -7.43
N ILE A 81 -0.55 -0.92 -8.56
CA ILE A 81 -1.90 -0.84 -9.15
C ILE A 81 -2.94 -1.45 -8.20
N PHE A 82 -2.67 -2.63 -7.63
CA PHE A 82 -3.58 -3.22 -6.63
C PHE A 82 -3.78 -2.28 -5.43
N LEU A 83 -2.71 -1.69 -4.92
CA LEU A 83 -2.79 -0.74 -3.81
C LEU A 83 -3.56 0.54 -4.17
N LEU A 84 -3.41 1.02 -5.40
CA LEU A 84 -4.17 2.18 -5.89
C LEU A 84 -5.66 1.88 -5.98
N ILE A 85 -6.04 0.67 -6.40
CA ILE A 85 -7.46 0.24 -6.42
C ILE A 85 -8.00 0.18 -4.99
N GLU A 86 -7.25 -0.42 -4.05
CA GLU A 86 -7.66 -0.51 -2.64
C GLU A 86 -7.86 0.88 -2.02
N THR A 87 -6.90 1.79 -2.23
CA THR A 87 -7.02 3.17 -1.72
C THR A 87 -8.17 3.94 -2.37
N GLY A 88 -8.38 3.77 -3.68
CA GLY A 88 -9.52 4.35 -4.39
C GLY A 88 -10.87 3.83 -3.88
N ALA A 89 -10.94 2.55 -3.53
CA ALA A 89 -12.11 1.93 -2.93
C ALA A 89 -12.39 2.51 -1.54
N MET A 90 -11.37 2.65 -0.70
CA MET A 90 -11.50 3.31 0.60
C MET A 90 -12.00 4.76 0.46
N VAL A 91 -11.41 5.53 -0.46
CA VAL A 91 -11.87 6.91 -0.75
C VAL A 91 -13.33 6.93 -1.19
N THR A 92 -13.77 5.95 -1.99
CA THR A 92 -15.17 5.84 -2.43
C THR A 92 -16.10 5.56 -1.25
N ALA A 93 -15.73 4.64 -0.36
CA ALA A 93 -16.51 4.31 0.83
C ALA A 93 -16.63 5.52 1.78
N TYR A 94 -15.53 6.21 2.06
CA TYR A 94 -15.54 7.41 2.90
C TYR A 94 -16.38 8.53 2.28
N HIS A 95 -16.23 8.79 0.98
CA HIS A 95 -17.02 9.81 0.28
C HIS A 95 -18.52 9.53 0.37
N SER A 96 -18.93 8.29 0.11
CA SER A 96 -20.36 7.91 0.20
C SER A 96 -20.89 8.05 1.64
N SER A 97 -20.06 7.76 2.64
CA SER A 97 -20.45 7.89 4.05
C SER A 97 -20.62 9.34 4.50
N ILE A 98 -19.87 10.27 3.92
CA ILE A 98 -20.05 11.72 4.16
C ILE A 98 -21.47 12.16 3.74
N TYR A 99 -21.96 11.63 2.62
CA TYR A 99 -23.31 11.91 2.12
C TYR A 99 -24.39 10.96 2.66
N LEU A 100 -24.09 10.22 3.73
CA LEU A 100 -25.01 9.28 4.38
C LEU A 100 -25.58 8.21 3.42
N ARG A 101 -24.87 7.91 2.34
CA ARG A 101 -25.27 6.89 1.36
C ARG A 101 -24.71 5.52 1.75
N LYS A 102 -25.59 4.54 1.82
CA LYS A 102 -25.21 3.13 1.95
C LYS A 102 -24.77 2.60 0.59
N ILE A 103 -23.62 1.94 0.53
CA ILE A 103 -23.10 1.33 -0.68
C ILE A 103 -22.74 -0.13 -0.42
N SER A 104 -22.83 -0.96 -1.46
CA SER A 104 -22.42 -2.36 -1.39
C SER A 104 -20.90 -2.52 -1.54
N ALA A 105 -20.35 -3.64 -1.09
CA ALA A 105 -18.94 -3.97 -1.27
C ALA A 105 -18.51 -3.99 -2.75
N VAL A 106 -19.43 -4.44 -3.64
CA VAL A 106 -19.18 -4.42 -5.10
C VAL A 106 -19.10 -2.98 -5.62
N SER A 107 -19.98 -2.09 -5.17
CA SER A 107 -19.94 -0.67 -5.56
C SER A 107 -18.70 0.03 -5.05
N ILE A 108 -18.17 -0.38 -3.86
CA ILE A 108 -16.89 0.09 -3.33
C ILE A 108 -15.75 -0.34 -4.27
N PHE A 109 -15.73 -1.59 -4.69
CA PHE A 109 -14.73 -2.11 -5.62
C PHE A 109 -14.76 -1.40 -6.98
N LEU A 110 -15.94 -1.32 -7.60
CA LEU A 110 -16.10 -0.64 -8.91
C LEU A 110 -15.73 0.85 -8.83
N GLY A 111 -16.09 1.53 -7.74
CA GLY A 111 -15.68 2.90 -7.49
C GLY A 111 -14.15 3.04 -7.34
N GLY A 112 -13.51 2.09 -6.66
CA GLY A 112 -12.05 2.02 -6.55
C GLY A 112 -11.37 1.83 -7.90
N LEU A 113 -11.86 0.89 -8.70
CA LEU A 113 -11.35 0.60 -10.04
C LEU A 113 -11.49 1.82 -10.97
N SER A 114 -12.66 2.47 -10.96
CA SER A 114 -12.91 3.67 -11.75
C SER A 114 -11.97 4.81 -11.37
N LYS A 115 -11.78 5.07 -10.06
CA LYS A 115 -10.86 6.09 -9.58
C LYS A 115 -9.41 5.78 -9.95
N ALA A 116 -8.96 4.53 -9.74
CA ALA A 116 -7.63 4.11 -10.12
C ALA A 116 -7.38 4.27 -11.62
N LYS A 117 -8.33 3.84 -12.47
CA LYS A 117 -8.27 4.02 -13.92
C LYS A 117 -8.14 5.49 -14.29
N ASN A 118 -8.97 6.36 -13.71
CA ASN A 118 -8.95 7.80 -14.02
C ASN A 118 -7.59 8.42 -13.65
N GLU A 119 -7.00 8.08 -12.51
CA GLU A 119 -5.68 8.59 -12.11
C GLU A 119 -4.55 8.06 -13.01
N LEU A 120 -4.62 6.81 -13.44
CA LEU A 120 -3.67 6.26 -14.41
C LEU A 120 -3.78 6.95 -15.78
N CYS A 121 -5.00 7.18 -16.27
CA CYS A 121 -5.25 7.91 -17.53
C CYS A 121 -4.76 9.35 -17.44
N ARG A 122 -4.82 9.99 -16.27
CA ARG A 122 -4.29 11.35 -16.02
C ARG A 122 -2.77 11.40 -15.89
N LYS A 123 -2.08 10.27 -16.08
CA LYS A 123 -0.61 10.12 -15.94
C LYS A 123 -0.08 10.52 -14.55
N ASN A 124 -0.89 10.32 -13.51
CA ASN A 124 -0.55 10.68 -12.15
C ASN A 124 0.29 9.57 -11.47
N GLY A 125 1.36 9.10 -12.16
CA GLY A 125 2.18 7.96 -11.73
C GLY A 125 2.80 8.10 -10.34
N LYS A 126 3.02 9.34 -9.86
CA LYS A 126 3.50 9.61 -8.49
C LYS A 126 2.50 9.13 -7.42
N LEU A 127 1.22 9.03 -7.76
CA LEU A 127 0.19 8.52 -6.86
C LEU A 127 0.37 7.01 -6.60
N LEU A 128 0.94 6.26 -7.55
CA LEU A 128 1.29 4.84 -7.35
C LEU A 128 2.34 4.68 -6.25
N LEU A 129 3.38 5.53 -6.24
CA LEU A 129 4.40 5.52 -5.19
C LEU A 129 3.82 5.94 -3.83
N ALA A 130 2.91 6.91 -3.82
CA ALA A 130 2.20 7.31 -2.61
C ALA A 130 1.30 6.17 -2.09
N ALA A 131 0.66 5.40 -2.98
CA ALA A 131 -0.14 4.23 -2.60
C ALA A 131 0.74 3.16 -1.93
N LEU A 132 1.90 2.87 -2.49
CA LEU A 132 2.86 1.94 -1.89
C LEU A 132 3.31 2.40 -0.50
N GLY A 133 3.70 3.68 -0.36
CA GLY A 133 4.08 4.25 0.93
C GLY A 133 2.96 4.17 1.96
N ASN A 134 1.74 4.53 1.58
CA ASN A 134 0.56 4.44 2.45
C ASN A 134 0.25 2.99 2.85
N TYR A 135 0.41 2.03 1.93
CA TYR A 135 0.21 0.62 2.23
C TYR A 135 1.21 0.09 3.26
N ILE A 136 2.51 0.38 3.08
CA ILE A 136 3.55 0.00 4.05
C ILE A 136 3.21 0.56 5.43
N LEU A 137 2.76 1.80 5.49
CA LEU A 137 2.36 2.51 6.69
C LEU A 137 1.19 1.81 7.43
N MET A 138 0.19 1.37 6.68
CA MET A 138 -1.03 0.78 7.23
C MET A 138 -0.94 -0.73 7.48
N ASN A 139 0.02 -1.43 6.85
CA ASN A 139 0.01 -2.89 6.78
C ASN A 139 1.40 -3.53 6.91
N CYS A 140 2.32 -2.90 7.64
CA CYS A 140 3.70 -3.35 7.76
C CYS A 140 3.79 -4.83 8.17
N TYR A 141 3.03 -5.25 9.16
CA TYR A 141 2.97 -6.64 9.64
C TYR A 141 2.43 -7.60 8.57
N PHE A 142 1.34 -7.23 7.91
CA PHE A 142 0.74 -8.04 6.84
C PHE A 142 1.66 -8.21 5.64
N LEU A 143 2.41 -7.16 5.30
CA LEU A 143 3.40 -7.17 4.22
C LEU A 143 4.55 -8.12 4.53
N VAL A 144 5.10 -8.08 5.74
CA VAL A 144 6.13 -9.04 6.20
C VAL A 144 5.58 -10.46 6.11
N ARG A 145 4.36 -10.72 6.57
CA ARG A 145 3.74 -12.03 6.53
C ARG A 145 3.47 -12.55 5.11
N ILE A 146 3.16 -11.67 4.15
CA ILE A 146 3.07 -12.05 2.72
C ILE A 146 4.45 -12.41 2.20
N LEU A 147 5.46 -11.60 2.46
CA LEU A 147 6.83 -11.84 2.01
C LEU A 147 7.39 -13.18 2.51
N THR A 148 7.07 -13.58 3.75
CA THR A 148 7.47 -14.91 4.27
C THR A 148 6.84 -16.06 3.51
N ARG A 149 5.73 -15.87 2.80
CA ARG A 149 5.09 -16.91 1.97
C ARG A 149 5.66 -17.00 0.55
N MET A 150 6.48 -16.06 0.15
CA MET A 150 7.14 -16.05 -1.16
C MET A 150 8.40 -16.90 -1.11
N LYS A 151 8.36 -18.14 -1.63
CA LYS A 151 9.47 -19.09 -1.56
C LYS A 151 10.84 -18.54 -1.93
N PRO A 152 11.02 -17.77 -3.04
CA PRO A 152 12.33 -17.20 -3.39
C PRO A 152 12.85 -16.15 -2.41
N VAL A 153 11.95 -15.45 -1.71
CA VAL A 153 12.28 -14.33 -0.82
C VAL A 153 12.36 -14.79 0.64
N ASN A 154 11.75 -15.92 0.97
CA ASN A 154 11.66 -16.40 2.36
C ASN A 154 13.04 -16.59 2.98
N PHE A 155 14.00 -17.13 2.24
CA PHE A 155 15.36 -17.36 2.74
C PHE A 155 16.06 -16.04 3.05
N VAL A 156 15.98 -15.06 2.14
CA VAL A 156 16.55 -13.70 2.35
C VAL A 156 15.90 -13.02 3.54
N LEU A 157 14.58 -13.14 3.68
CA LEU A 157 13.85 -12.54 4.80
C LEU A 157 14.24 -13.20 6.14
N TYR A 158 14.44 -14.51 6.13
CA TYR A 158 14.94 -15.24 7.30
C TYR A 158 16.31 -14.71 7.74
N GLU A 159 17.26 -14.55 6.81
CA GLU A 159 18.57 -13.98 7.08
C GLU A 159 18.48 -12.54 7.63
N ILE A 160 17.63 -11.69 7.02
CA ILE A 160 17.40 -10.30 7.47
C ILE A 160 16.86 -10.25 8.90
N LEU A 161 15.91 -11.11 9.24
CA LEU A 161 15.26 -11.11 10.55
C LEU A 161 16.14 -11.69 11.67
N HIS A 162 17.06 -12.62 11.34
CA HIS A 162 17.92 -13.28 12.33
C HIS A 162 19.22 -12.51 12.60
N ALA A 163 19.72 -11.73 11.65
CA ALA A 163 20.90 -10.89 11.90
C ALA A 163 20.47 -9.55 12.54
N ALA A 164 21.06 -9.22 13.68
CA ALA A 164 20.66 -8.04 14.48
C ALA A 164 20.79 -6.72 13.70
N GLY A 165 21.87 -6.56 12.92
CA GLY A 165 22.10 -5.35 12.14
C GLY A 165 21.08 -5.12 11.03
N THR A 166 20.78 -6.16 10.25
CA THR A 166 19.81 -6.09 9.14
C THR A 166 18.37 -5.95 9.65
N ARG A 167 18.04 -6.59 10.78
CA ARG A 167 16.76 -6.41 11.46
C ARG A 167 16.55 -4.96 11.91
N MET A 168 17.55 -4.35 12.54
CA MET A 168 17.50 -2.93 12.92
C MET A 168 17.37 -2.02 11.71
N ALA A 169 18.11 -2.26 10.63
CA ALA A 169 18.00 -1.50 9.39
C ALA A 169 16.59 -1.59 8.79
N LEU A 170 15.96 -2.75 8.82
CA LEU A 170 14.57 -2.96 8.37
C LEU A 170 13.58 -2.16 9.22
N VAL A 171 13.71 -2.22 10.55
CA VAL A 171 12.83 -1.46 11.46
C VAL A 171 12.99 0.05 11.24
N VAL A 172 14.23 0.54 11.19
CA VAL A 172 14.52 1.95 10.92
C VAL A 172 13.97 2.36 9.55
N GLY A 173 14.15 1.54 8.53
CA GLY A 173 13.59 1.76 7.19
C GLY A 173 12.05 1.87 7.20
N CYS A 174 11.37 0.99 7.91
CA CYS A 174 9.91 1.03 8.06
C CYS A 174 9.45 2.32 8.79
N VAL A 175 10.14 2.71 9.86
CA VAL A 175 9.84 3.95 10.60
C VAL A 175 10.03 5.18 9.70
N LEU A 176 11.15 5.25 8.97
CA LEU A 176 11.42 6.35 8.04
C LEU A 176 10.35 6.42 6.93
N LEU A 177 10.01 5.28 6.32
CA LEU A 177 8.94 5.22 5.32
C LEU A 177 7.60 5.68 5.89
N THR A 178 7.28 5.30 7.14
CA THR A 178 6.09 5.79 7.85
C THR A 178 6.11 7.31 7.98
N VAL A 179 7.21 7.86 8.47
CA VAL A 179 7.39 9.30 8.67
C VAL A 179 7.22 10.07 7.35
N PHE A 180 7.83 9.58 6.26
CA PHE A 180 7.77 10.24 4.96
C PHE A 180 6.44 10.08 4.22
N SER A 181 5.68 9.01 4.49
CA SER A 181 4.41 8.78 3.81
C SER A 181 3.20 9.43 4.49
N VAL A 182 3.27 9.79 5.77
CA VAL A 182 2.18 10.51 6.46
C VAL A 182 1.73 11.77 5.72
N PRO A 183 2.61 12.65 5.23
CA PRO A 183 2.20 13.83 4.47
C PRO A 183 1.43 13.52 3.19
N ALA A 184 1.62 12.31 2.63
CA ALA A 184 0.94 11.87 1.42
C ALA A 184 -0.40 11.17 1.70
N MET A 185 -0.75 10.93 2.97
CA MET A 185 -1.94 10.15 3.34
C MET A 185 -3.24 10.75 2.81
N MET A 186 -3.37 12.10 2.84
CA MET A 186 -4.57 12.79 2.36
C MET A 186 -4.53 13.10 0.86
N VAL A 187 -3.42 12.86 0.18
CA VAL A 187 -3.25 13.14 -1.26
C VAL A 187 -4.28 12.38 -2.10
N PHE A 188 -4.63 11.14 -1.68
CA PHE A 188 -5.64 10.34 -2.39
C PHE A 188 -7.01 11.02 -2.44
N PHE A 189 -7.42 11.68 -1.34
CA PHE A 189 -8.68 12.43 -1.31
C PHE A 189 -8.63 13.61 -2.26
N ALA A 190 -7.59 14.41 -2.23
CA ALA A 190 -7.44 15.57 -3.12
C ALA A 190 -7.37 15.16 -4.61
N CYS A 191 -6.59 14.13 -4.95
CA CYS A 191 -6.47 13.67 -6.33
C CYS A 191 -7.73 12.96 -6.83
N MET A 192 -8.30 12.04 -6.03
CA MET A 192 -9.38 11.16 -6.49
C MET A 192 -10.79 11.76 -6.35
N LEU A 193 -11.01 12.76 -5.50
CA LEU A 193 -12.29 13.43 -5.33
C LEU A 193 -12.31 14.79 -6.00
N GLU A 194 -11.28 15.62 -5.75
CA GLU A 194 -11.23 16.99 -6.23
C GLU A 194 -10.49 17.12 -7.56
N GLN A 195 -10.05 16.00 -8.12
CA GLN A 195 -9.36 15.94 -9.41
C GLN A 195 -8.08 16.80 -9.48
N LYS A 196 -7.45 17.07 -8.33
CA LYS A 196 -6.21 17.85 -8.24
C LYS A 196 -5.01 17.07 -8.78
N ASN A 197 -3.99 17.80 -9.21
CA ASN A 197 -2.70 17.21 -9.54
C ASN A 197 -1.99 16.72 -8.27
N PHE A 198 -1.06 15.76 -8.41
CA PHE A 198 -0.32 15.21 -7.28
C PHE A 198 0.37 16.29 -6.44
N ARG A 199 0.98 17.29 -7.09
CA ARG A 199 1.71 18.39 -6.40
C ARG A 199 0.78 19.21 -5.51
N ASP A 200 -0.39 19.56 -6.03
CA ASP A 200 -1.39 20.34 -5.31
C ASP A 200 -2.01 19.51 -4.17
N GLY A 201 -2.27 18.23 -4.42
CA GLY A 201 -2.73 17.28 -3.41
C GLY A 201 -1.75 17.11 -2.24
N VAL A 202 -0.44 17.06 -2.52
CA VAL A 202 0.59 17.00 -1.47
C VAL A 202 0.63 18.30 -0.66
N ARG A 203 0.50 19.46 -1.31
CA ARG A 203 0.45 20.75 -0.63
C ARG A 203 -0.73 20.83 0.33
N GLU A 204 -1.91 20.44 -0.14
CA GLU A 204 -3.13 20.43 0.68
C GLU A 204 -3.04 19.41 1.82
N SER A 205 -2.54 18.21 1.55
CA SER A 205 -2.31 17.20 2.58
C SER A 205 -1.40 17.72 3.70
N ARG A 206 -0.32 18.45 3.35
CA ARG A 206 0.57 19.08 4.33
C ARG A 206 -0.12 20.17 5.13
N GLU A 207 -0.96 20.98 4.49
CA GLU A 207 -1.72 22.04 5.17
C GLU A 207 -2.70 21.45 6.19
N ILE A 208 -3.43 20.38 5.82
CA ILE A 208 -4.35 19.67 6.72
C ILE A 208 -3.62 19.06 7.92
N LEU A 209 -2.42 18.54 7.71
CA LEU A 209 -1.61 17.86 8.73
C LEU A 209 -0.73 18.83 9.54
N LYS A 210 -0.69 20.13 9.17
CA LYS A 210 0.12 21.13 9.86
C LYS A 210 -0.23 21.17 11.35
N GLY A 211 0.79 21.01 12.20
CA GLY A 211 0.64 20.95 13.67
C GLY A 211 0.07 19.64 14.23
N LYS A 212 -0.41 18.70 13.40
CA LYS A 212 -0.97 17.42 13.82
C LYS A 212 -0.11 16.23 13.41
N TRP A 213 0.93 16.45 12.64
CA TRP A 213 1.79 15.44 12.06
C TRP A 213 2.40 14.46 13.09
N PRO A 214 2.98 14.90 14.23
CA PRO A 214 3.53 13.96 15.21
C PRO A 214 2.47 13.03 15.81
N ARG A 215 1.26 13.55 16.04
CA ARG A 215 0.12 12.75 16.54
C ARG A 215 -0.35 11.73 15.51
N ALA A 216 -0.37 12.08 14.23
CA ALA A 216 -0.73 11.17 13.15
C ALA A 216 0.30 10.03 13.02
N VAL A 217 1.60 10.33 13.09
CA VAL A 217 2.66 9.31 13.09
C VAL A 217 2.52 8.39 14.30
N LEU A 218 2.36 8.95 15.50
CA LEU A 218 2.22 8.16 16.73
C LEU A 218 1.02 7.21 16.64
N LEU A 219 -0.15 7.72 16.21
CA LEU A 219 -1.37 6.92 16.06
C LEU A 219 -1.15 5.74 15.11
N LEU A 220 -0.49 5.98 13.97
CA LEU A 220 -0.22 4.95 12.98
C LEU A 220 0.78 3.91 13.46
N VAL A 221 1.83 4.33 14.17
CA VAL A 221 2.79 3.41 14.80
C VAL A 221 2.08 2.53 15.84
N VAL A 222 1.25 3.14 16.69
CA VAL A 222 0.47 2.40 17.69
C VAL A 222 -0.48 1.40 17.02
N LEU A 223 -1.23 1.81 15.98
CA LEU A 223 -2.12 0.92 15.24
C LEU A 223 -1.36 -0.27 14.62
N ASN A 224 -0.16 -0.04 14.08
CA ASN A 224 0.66 -1.12 13.52
C ASN A 224 1.26 -2.06 14.57
N LEU A 225 1.39 -1.64 15.81
CA LEU A 225 1.84 -2.50 16.92
C LEU A 225 0.71 -3.40 17.44
N PHE A 226 -0.55 -2.99 17.29
CA PHE A 226 -1.72 -3.76 17.74
C PHE A 226 -2.35 -4.66 16.67
N LEU A 227 -1.96 -4.51 15.39
CA LEU A 227 -2.39 -5.34 14.26
C LEU A 227 -1.38 -6.45 13.95
#